data_eab15ad4c613bb7441b0ba0fc9ebaf87
#
_entry.id   eab15ad4c613bb7441b0ba0fc9ebaf87
#
_cell.length_a   1.000
_cell.length_b   1.000
_cell.length_c   1.000
_cell.angle_alpha   90.00
_cell.angle_beta   90.00
_cell.angle_gamma   90.00
#
_symmetry.space_group_name_H-M   'P 1'
#
loop_
_entity.id
_entity.type
_entity.pdbx_description
1 polymer ?
#
loop_
_entity_poly.entity_id
_entity_poly.type
_entity_poly.pdbx_seq_one_letter_code
_entity_poly.pdbx_strand_id
1 'polypeptide(L)'
;STSESTRLMKKLATLATPPAAQCQVHGGCVAPKATVVPRQGLYFDGDRGGNGISNLLVQTPQGTVFFGAWFTGSSDRKPTWNIVQGLLVDNQVVAPVYRYSMRQGSPFAVDRRTVGTATITLLESERFLFSWSIGTRSGAEHMQYLVPGAGVTPNRTGAWYAPAESGWGQVLSQFPGDGGASTTFVVHYLYDAVGEPRWVLAVEPTASLANG
;
A
#
# COMPACT_ATOMS: atom_id res chain seq x y z
N SER A 1 -18.75 -7.58 33.41
CA SER A 1 -17.92 -6.42 33.14
C SER A 1 -17.07 -6.73 31.89
N THR A 2 -17.60 -6.40 30.78
CA THR A 2 -16.92 -6.47 29.47
C THR A 2 -15.98 -5.29 29.38
N SER A 3 -14.72 -5.52 29.66
CA SER A 3 -13.65 -4.59 29.31
C SER A 3 -13.46 -4.64 27.80
N GLU A 4 -14.16 -3.79 27.10
CA GLU A 4 -13.97 -3.56 25.69
C GLU A 4 -12.65 -2.86 25.45
N SER A 5 -11.68 -3.63 25.06
CA SER A 5 -10.52 -3.10 24.36
C SER A 5 -10.94 -2.73 22.94
N THR A 6 -11.68 -1.66 22.78
CA THR A 6 -11.80 -0.99 21.47
C THR A 6 -10.44 -0.39 21.18
N ARG A 7 -9.51 -1.23 20.68
CA ARG A 7 -8.19 -0.78 20.26
C ARG A 7 -8.39 0.09 19.02
N LEU A 8 -8.26 1.38 19.23
CA LEU A 8 -8.42 2.38 18.18
C LEU A 8 -7.35 2.17 17.12
N MET A 9 -7.74 1.64 15.98
CA MET A 9 -6.91 1.64 14.78
C MET A 9 -6.70 3.08 14.31
N LYS A 10 -5.44 3.50 14.11
CA LYS A 10 -5.13 4.82 13.57
C LYS A 10 -4.96 4.76 12.06
N LYS A 11 -5.53 5.72 11.35
CA LYS A 11 -5.26 5.95 9.93
C LYS A 11 -3.88 6.60 9.81
N LEU A 12 -3.00 6.04 8.98
CA LEU A 12 -1.73 6.67 8.64
C LEU A 12 -2.02 7.97 7.87
N ALA A 13 -1.36 9.04 8.28
CA ALA A 13 -1.68 10.44 8.00
C ALA A 13 -2.12 10.77 6.57
N THR A 14 -3.12 11.64 6.47
CA THR A 14 -3.54 12.28 5.22
C THR A 14 -2.53 13.36 4.84
N LEU A 15 -2.10 13.34 3.60
CA LEU A 15 -1.05 14.22 3.07
C LEU A 15 -1.49 15.69 2.95
N ALA A 16 -0.61 16.59 3.41
CA ALA A 16 -0.65 17.99 3.03
C ALA A 16 -0.01 18.17 1.64
N THR A 17 -0.58 19.06 0.83
CA THR A 17 -0.06 19.42 -0.51
C THR A 17 1.35 20.00 -0.39
N PRO A 18 2.34 19.55 -1.18
CA PRO A 18 3.69 20.10 -1.13
C PRO A 18 3.73 21.55 -1.64
N PRO A 19 4.62 22.41 -1.09
CA PRO A 19 4.82 23.76 -1.58
C PRO A 19 5.46 23.76 -2.98
N ALA A 20 5.06 24.72 -3.82
CA ALA A 20 5.61 24.92 -5.15
C ALA A 20 7.13 25.19 -5.09
N ALA A 21 7.89 24.49 -5.93
CA ALA A 21 9.34 24.67 -6.03
C ALA A 21 9.68 26.08 -6.55
N GLN A 22 10.55 26.78 -5.83
CA GLN A 22 11.09 28.07 -6.25
C GLN A 22 12.22 27.87 -7.26
N CYS A 23 12.07 28.46 -8.43
CA CYS A 23 13.14 28.52 -9.44
C CYS A 23 14.30 29.39 -8.95
N GLN A 24 15.52 28.83 -8.83
CA GLN A 24 16.73 29.63 -8.73
C GLN A 24 17.25 30.00 -10.13
N VAL A 25 17.44 31.29 -10.33
CA VAL A 25 17.89 31.91 -11.59
C VAL A 25 19.37 31.64 -11.78
N HIS A 26 19.72 30.70 -12.67
CA HIS A 26 20.90 30.75 -13.59
C HIS A 26 20.90 29.48 -14.46
N GLY A 27 20.55 29.68 -15.74
CA GLY A 27 20.61 28.63 -16.76
C GLY A 27 19.31 27.83 -16.92
N GLY A 28 18.47 28.27 -17.86
CA GLY A 28 17.35 27.54 -18.49
C GLY A 28 16.42 26.80 -17.55
N CYS A 29 15.25 27.36 -17.27
CA CYS A 29 14.19 26.60 -16.59
C CYS A 29 13.77 25.42 -17.45
N VAL A 30 14.27 24.23 -17.17
CA VAL A 30 13.55 23.01 -17.55
C VAL A 30 12.27 23.01 -16.73
N ALA A 31 11.12 23.15 -17.39
CA ALA A 31 9.84 23.02 -16.71
C ALA A 31 9.86 21.71 -15.91
N PRO A 32 9.58 21.74 -14.59
CA PRO A 32 9.60 20.54 -13.81
C PRO A 32 8.63 19.55 -14.48
N LYS A 33 9.11 18.34 -14.79
CA LYS A 33 8.26 17.27 -15.30
C LYS A 33 7.09 17.13 -14.32
N ALA A 34 5.86 17.26 -14.85
CA ALA A 34 4.68 17.17 -14.00
C ALA A 34 4.76 15.93 -13.12
N THR A 35 4.79 16.13 -11.82
CA THR A 35 4.89 15.03 -10.87
C THR A 35 3.54 14.31 -10.82
N VAL A 36 3.54 13.05 -11.21
CA VAL A 36 2.37 12.19 -11.05
C VAL A 36 2.24 11.85 -9.57
N VAL A 37 1.08 12.15 -8.98
CA VAL A 37 0.75 11.74 -7.62
C VAL A 37 -0.15 10.52 -7.71
N PRO A 38 0.32 9.32 -7.33
CA PRO A 38 -0.51 8.13 -7.38
C PRO A 38 -1.63 8.22 -6.35
N ARG A 39 -2.82 7.80 -6.74
CA ARG A 39 -3.97 7.67 -5.84
C ARG A 39 -3.62 6.65 -4.76
N GLN A 40 -3.94 6.95 -3.49
CA GLN A 40 -3.70 6.00 -2.40
C GLN A 40 -4.78 4.92 -2.39
N GLY A 41 -4.38 3.68 -2.19
CA GLY A 41 -5.26 2.53 -2.13
C GLY A 41 -4.70 1.30 -2.83
N LEU A 42 -5.59 0.47 -3.36
CA LEU A 42 -5.25 -0.83 -3.91
C LEU A 42 -5.11 -0.79 -5.43
N TYR A 43 -4.01 -1.36 -5.89
CA TYR A 43 -3.67 -1.58 -7.30
C TYR A 43 -3.49 -3.06 -7.57
N PHE A 44 -3.85 -3.50 -8.74
CA PHE A 44 -3.68 -4.88 -9.18
C PHE A 44 -3.37 -4.95 -10.68
N ASP A 45 -2.81 -6.07 -11.11
CA ASP A 45 -2.68 -6.43 -12.52
C ASP A 45 -3.87 -7.33 -12.89
N GLY A 46 -4.71 -6.89 -13.82
CA GLY A 46 -5.92 -7.62 -14.23
C GLY A 46 -5.64 -9.00 -14.80
N ASP A 47 -4.43 -9.22 -15.33
CA ASP A 47 -4.00 -10.50 -15.91
C ASP A 47 -3.40 -11.46 -14.85
N ARG A 48 -3.25 -11.01 -13.60
CA ARG A 48 -2.62 -11.76 -12.51
C ARG A 48 -3.44 -11.73 -11.22
N GLY A 49 -4.38 -12.63 -11.09
CA GLY A 49 -5.14 -12.83 -9.84
C GLY A 49 -4.26 -13.15 -8.63
N GLY A 50 -4.64 -12.67 -7.45
CA GLY A 50 -3.92 -12.91 -6.19
C GLY A 50 -2.62 -12.13 -6.01
N ASN A 51 -2.45 -11.03 -6.75
CA ASN A 51 -1.30 -10.17 -6.72
C ASN A 51 -1.72 -8.70 -6.80
N GLY A 52 -1.16 -7.85 -5.95
CA GLY A 52 -1.45 -6.42 -5.97
C GLY A 52 -0.64 -5.64 -4.94
N ILE A 53 -0.74 -4.32 -5.01
CA ILE A 53 -0.05 -3.40 -4.12
C ILE A 53 -1.05 -2.42 -3.51
N SER A 54 -1.06 -2.35 -2.19
CA SER A 54 -1.73 -1.27 -1.47
C SER A 54 -0.71 -0.18 -1.18
N ASN A 55 -0.92 1.03 -1.72
CA ASN A 55 0.05 2.11 -1.55
C ASN A 55 -0.41 3.21 -0.60
N LEU A 56 0.57 3.83 0.01
CA LEU A 56 0.47 5.10 0.74
C LEU A 56 1.60 6.02 0.31
N LEU A 57 1.37 7.32 0.42
CA LEU A 57 2.40 8.34 0.31
C LEU A 57 2.62 8.98 1.68
N VAL A 58 3.85 8.99 2.14
CA VAL A 58 4.24 9.59 3.42
C VAL A 58 5.17 10.76 3.16
N GLN A 59 4.81 11.95 3.64
CA GLN A 59 5.69 13.11 3.56
C GLN A 59 6.75 13.02 4.65
N THR A 60 8.00 13.20 4.23
CA THR A 60 9.15 13.24 5.14
C THR A 60 10.00 14.48 4.84
N PRO A 61 10.93 14.87 5.73
CA PRO A 61 11.87 15.95 5.43
C PRO A 61 12.74 15.72 4.18
N GLN A 62 12.90 14.46 3.75
CA GLN A 62 13.67 14.06 2.57
C GLN A 62 12.83 14.03 1.29
N GLY A 63 11.52 14.19 1.39
CA GLY A 63 10.59 14.14 0.27
C GLY A 63 9.45 13.14 0.47
N THR A 64 8.72 12.87 -0.59
CA THR A 64 7.61 11.93 -0.58
C THR A 64 8.11 10.49 -0.63
N VAL A 65 7.79 9.72 0.39
CA VAL A 65 8.07 8.27 0.44
C VAL A 65 6.83 7.53 -0.06
N PHE A 66 7.02 6.68 -1.06
CA PHE A 66 6.06 5.66 -1.44
C PHE A 66 6.22 4.47 -0.50
N PHE A 67 5.15 4.08 0.16
CA PHE A 67 5.06 2.86 0.95
C PHE A 67 4.06 1.93 0.27
N GLY A 68 4.52 0.75 -0.17
CA GLY A 68 3.70 -0.25 -0.84
C GLY A 68 3.70 -1.56 -0.07
N ALA A 69 2.52 -2.02 0.36
CA ALA A 69 2.33 -3.38 0.84
C ALA A 69 1.93 -4.26 -0.35
N TRP A 70 2.89 -5.06 -0.81
CA TRP A 70 2.73 -5.94 -1.97
C TRP A 70 2.29 -7.33 -1.51
N PHE A 71 1.06 -7.70 -1.78
CA PHE A 71 0.55 -9.05 -1.58
C PHE A 71 0.70 -9.88 -2.85
N THR A 72 1.15 -11.13 -2.71
CA THR A 72 1.49 -12.00 -3.82
C THR A 72 1.52 -13.48 -3.36
N GLY A 73 1.96 -14.38 -4.23
CA GLY A 73 2.25 -15.77 -3.92
C GLY A 73 3.74 -16.02 -3.69
N SER A 74 4.07 -16.85 -2.72
CA SER A 74 5.40 -17.41 -2.52
C SER A 74 5.74 -18.47 -3.59
N SER A 75 6.97 -18.99 -3.57
CA SER A 75 7.37 -20.08 -4.48
C SER A 75 6.57 -21.37 -4.30
N ASP A 76 6.09 -21.63 -3.09
CA ASP A 76 5.21 -22.74 -2.73
C ASP A 76 3.71 -22.41 -2.86
N ARG A 77 3.37 -21.33 -3.57
CA ARG A 77 2.01 -20.84 -3.86
C ARG A 77 1.17 -20.44 -2.65
N LYS A 78 1.80 -20.22 -1.51
CA LYS A 78 1.08 -19.68 -0.34
C LYS A 78 0.95 -18.17 -0.44
N PRO A 79 -0.13 -17.58 0.07
CA PRO A 79 -0.23 -16.13 0.22
C PRO A 79 0.94 -15.59 1.02
N THR A 80 1.60 -14.55 0.52
CA THR A 80 2.69 -13.86 1.21
C THR A 80 2.66 -12.38 0.88
N TRP A 81 3.29 -11.55 1.71
CA TRP A 81 3.40 -10.13 1.42
C TRP A 81 4.82 -9.61 1.68
N ASN A 82 5.12 -8.51 1.03
CA ASN A 82 6.38 -7.80 1.16
C ASN A 82 6.10 -6.30 1.24
N ILE A 83 7.05 -5.54 1.73
CA ILE A 83 7.00 -4.07 1.71
C ILE A 83 8.01 -3.56 0.70
N VAL A 84 7.56 -2.62 -0.12
CA VAL A 84 8.39 -1.80 -1.01
C VAL A 84 8.31 -0.37 -0.50
N GLN A 85 9.46 0.20 -0.12
CA GLN A 85 9.48 1.54 0.45
C GLN A 85 10.68 2.32 -0.06
N GLY A 86 10.43 3.48 -0.67
CA GLY A 86 11.48 4.34 -1.19
C GLY A 86 10.99 5.75 -1.52
N LEU A 87 11.92 6.66 -1.76
CA LEU A 87 11.61 8.03 -2.19
C LEU A 87 11.03 8.02 -3.60
N LEU A 88 9.99 8.82 -3.79
CA LEU A 88 9.43 9.13 -5.10
C LEU A 88 10.21 10.29 -5.71
N VAL A 89 10.97 10.01 -6.78
CA VAL A 89 11.76 10.99 -7.52
C VAL A 89 11.43 10.84 -9.00
N ASP A 90 11.10 11.92 -9.68
CA ASP A 90 10.84 11.96 -11.13
C ASP A 90 9.84 10.89 -11.62
N ASN A 91 8.75 10.70 -10.89
CA ASN A 91 7.72 9.68 -11.13
C ASN A 91 8.23 8.24 -10.99
N GLN A 92 9.33 8.03 -10.31
CA GLN A 92 9.91 6.71 -10.09
C GLN A 92 10.25 6.48 -8.62
N VAL A 93 10.11 5.23 -8.20
CA VAL A 93 10.60 4.73 -6.91
C VAL A 93 11.50 3.53 -7.20
N VAL A 94 12.76 3.62 -6.79
CA VAL A 94 13.68 2.47 -6.79
C VAL A 94 13.93 2.10 -5.33
N ALA A 95 13.59 0.88 -4.95
CA ALA A 95 13.54 0.51 -3.56
C ALA A 95 13.90 -0.96 -3.31
N PRO A 96 14.44 -1.28 -2.11
CA PRO A 96 14.52 -2.66 -1.66
C PRO A 96 13.11 -3.23 -1.44
N VAL A 97 13.00 -4.54 -1.63
CA VAL A 97 11.85 -5.35 -1.22
C VAL A 97 12.14 -5.97 0.13
N TYR A 98 11.35 -5.63 1.12
CA TYR A 98 11.48 -6.14 2.48
C TYR A 98 10.46 -7.24 2.74
N ARG A 99 10.91 -8.34 3.34
CA ARG A 99 10.04 -9.36 3.95
C ARG A 99 10.16 -9.27 5.46
N TYR A 100 9.01 -9.40 6.10
CA TYR A 100 8.92 -9.42 7.55
C TYR A 100 8.50 -10.81 8.00
N SER A 101 8.98 -11.24 9.16
CA SER A 101 8.53 -12.46 9.83
C SER A 101 8.34 -12.18 11.31
N MET A 102 7.33 -12.79 11.94
CA MET A 102 7.11 -12.69 13.37
C MET A 102 8.14 -13.52 14.10
N ARG A 103 8.78 -12.95 15.11
CA ARG A 103 9.75 -13.68 15.93
C ARG A 103 9.04 -14.66 16.84
N GLN A 104 9.48 -15.90 16.85
CA GLN A 104 8.94 -16.93 17.75
C GLN A 104 9.14 -16.55 19.21
N GLY A 105 8.10 -16.77 20.03
CA GLY A 105 8.13 -16.47 21.45
C GLY A 105 8.10 -14.98 21.84
N SER A 106 8.01 -14.07 20.87
CA SER A 106 7.95 -12.63 21.12
C SER A 106 6.82 -12.02 20.30
N PRO A 107 5.58 -12.03 20.80
CA PRO A 107 4.45 -11.44 20.09
C PRO A 107 4.74 -9.97 19.77
N PHE A 108 4.39 -9.57 18.55
CA PHE A 108 4.60 -8.21 17.99
C PHE A 108 6.07 -7.80 17.77
N ALA A 109 7.03 -8.71 17.93
CA ALA A 109 8.40 -8.50 17.49
C ALA A 109 8.60 -9.11 16.09
N VAL A 110 9.05 -8.29 15.15
CA VAL A 110 9.27 -8.70 13.76
C VAL A 110 10.72 -8.57 13.36
N ASP A 111 11.18 -9.53 12.57
CA ASP A 111 12.46 -9.48 11.88
C ASP A 111 12.24 -9.02 10.45
N ARG A 112 13.09 -8.10 9.98
CA ARG A 112 13.07 -7.57 8.63
C ARG A 112 14.28 -8.04 7.84
N ARG A 113 14.07 -8.55 6.64
CA ARG A 113 15.15 -8.87 5.71
C ARG A 113 14.88 -8.26 4.34
N THR A 114 15.91 -7.80 3.65
CA THR A 114 15.88 -7.46 2.22
C THR A 114 15.87 -8.75 1.42
N VAL A 115 14.88 -8.93 0.54
CA VAL A 115 14.74 -10.13 -0.28
C VAL A 115 14.93 -9.85 -1.77
N GLY A 116 14.96 -8.57 -2.16
CA GLY A 116 15.12 -8.17 -3.54
C GLY A 116 15.04 -6.67 -3.73
N THR A 117 14.78 -6.24 -4.96
CA THR A 117 14.61 -4.85 -5.36
C THR A 117 13.34 -4.71 -6.19
N ALA A 118 12.77 -3.50 -6.19
CA ALA A 118 11.64 -3.14 -7.03
C ALA A 118 11.80 -1.74 -7.59
N THR A 119 11.21 -1.52 -8.77
CA THR A 119 11.04 -0.22 -9.39
C THR A 119 9.57 0.00 -9.66
N ILE A 120 9.04 1.13 -9.22
CA ILE A 120 7.70 1.60 -9.53
C ILE A 120 7.86 2.82 -10.44
N THR A 121 7.28 2.77 -11.62
CA THR A 121 7.27 3.90 -12.56
C THR A 121 5.84 4.38 -12.71
N LEU A 122 5.55 5.57 -12.18
CA LEU A 122 4.22 6.17 -12.25
C LEU A 122 3.94 6.61 -13.68
N LEU A 123 2.86 6.10 -14.25
CA LEU A 123 2.37 6.43 -15.58
C LEU A 123 1.29 7.51 -15.48
N GLU A 124 0.35 7.31 -14.60
CA GLU A 124 -0.78 8.18 -14.29
C GLU A 124 -1.15 8.06 -12.80
N SER A 125 -2.07 8.88 -12.31
CA SER A 125 -2.50 8.83 -10.90
C SER A 125 -3.09 7.48 -10.48
N GLU A 126 -3.62 6.71 -11.41
CA GLU A 126 -4.28 5.43 -11.18
C GLU A 126 -3.58 4.25 -11.87
N ARG A 127 -2.39 4.47 -12.47
CA ARG A 127 -1.61 3.42 -13.15
C ARG A 127 -0.11 3.56 -12.94
N PHE A 128 0.57 2.45 -12.72
CA PHE A 128 2.02 2.39 -12.70
C PHE A 128 2.55 1.03 -13.19
N LEU A 129 3.78 1.04 -13.69
CA LEU A 129 4.54 -0.17 -13.95
C LEU A 129 5.28 -0.58 -12.69
N PHE A 130 5.12 -1.82 -12.27
CA PHE A 130 5.81 -2.43 -11.14
C PHE A 130 6.76 -3.51 -11.62
N SER A 131 8.06 -3.25 -11.55
CA SER A 131 9.10 -4.22 -11.88
C SER A 131 9.80 -4.67 -10.61
N TRP A 132 10.07 -5.96 -10.47
CA TRP A 132 10.66 -6.52 -9.26
C TRP A 132 11.60 -7.68 -9.53
N SER A 133 12.52 -7.90 -8.59
CA SER A 133 13.44 -9.05 -8.57
C SER A 133 13.59 -9.54 -7.14
N ILE A 134 13.33 -10.83 -6.90
CA ILE A 134 13.50 -11.53 -5.61
C ILE A 134 14.23 -12.84 -5.85
N GLY A 135 15.47 -12.95 -5.36
CA GLY A 135 16.33 -14.11 -5.63
C GLY A 135 16.54 -14.29 -7.13
N THR A 136 16.17 -15.45 -7.67
CA THR A 136 16.26 -15.75 -9.11
C THR A 136 14.97 -15.43 -9.89
N ARG A 137 13.93 -14.91 -9.22
CA ARG A 137 12.64 -14.57 -9.84
C ARG A 137 12.58 -13.07 -10.11
N SER A 138 12.03 -12.71 -11.25
CA SER A 138 11.73 -11.33 -11.60
C SER A 138 10.39 -11.24 -12.33
N GLY A 139 9.82 -10.05 -12.38
CA GLY A 139 8.58 -9.78 -13.08
C GLY A 139 8.38 -8.30 -13.33
N ALA A 140 7.46 -8.00 -14.24
CA ALA A 140 6.96 -6.66 -14.50
C ALA A 140 5.44 -6.75 -14.69
N GLU A 141 4.71 -5.83 -14.08
CA GLU A 141 3.26 -5.87 -13.97
C GLU A 141 2.68 -4.47 -14.18
N HIS A 142 1.63 -4.36 -14.99
CA HIS A 142 0.90 -3.11 -15.20
C HIS A 142 -0.19 -2.98 -14.13
N MET A 143 0.15 -2.27 -13.08
CA MET A 143 -0.75 -2.05 -11.96
C MET A 143 -1.74 -0.92 -12.25
N GLN A 144 -3.03 -1.22 -12.12
CA GLN A 144 -4.10 -0.23 -12.19
C GLN A 144 -4.87 -0.16 -10.86
N TYR A 145 -5.40 1.02 -10.55
CA TYR A 145 -6.24 1.21 -9.37
C TYR A 145 -7.45 0.27 -9.42
N LEU A 146 -7.81 -0.33 -8.27
CA LEU A 146 -8.83 -1.39 -8.22
C LEU A 146 -10.16 -0.98 -8.85
N VAL A 147 -10.61 0.24 -8.57
CA VAL A 147 -11.79 0.83 -9.21
C VAL A 147 -11.43 2.26 -9.65
N PRO A 148 -11.10 2.48 -10.92
CA PRO A 148 -10.81 3.81 -11.45
C PRO A 148 -12.02 4.75 -11.32
N GLY A 149 -11.76 6.06 -11.20
CA GLY A 149 -12.78 7.09 -11.23
C GLY A 149 -13.20 7.62 -9.86
N ALA A 150 -14.51 7.81 -9.65
CA ALA A 150 -15.05 8.50 -8.48
C ALA A 150 -14.76 7.82 -7.15
N GLY A 151 -14.52 8.63 -6.13
CA GLY A 151 -14.43 8.17 -4.74
C GLY A 151 -15.79 8.11 -4.06
N VAL A 152 -15.79 7.68 -2.81
CA VAL A 152 -16.96 7.65 -1.92
C VAL A 152 -16.82 8.66 -0.79
N THR A 153 -17.94 9.08 -0.21
CA THR A 153 -17.96 9.98 0.95
C THR A 153 -18.83 9.36 2.05
N PRO A 154 -18.34 9.17 3.27
CA PRO A 154 -16.96 9.43 3.72
C PRO A 154 -15.97 8.41 3.16
N ASN A 155 -14.75 8.84 2.86
CA ASN A 155 -13.70 7.97 2.34
C ASN A 155 -12.81 7.46 3.48
N ARG A 156 -12.82 6.15 3.74
CA ARG A 156 -11.99 5.47 4.73
C ARG A 156 -10.82 4.71 4.11
N THR A 157 -10.59 4.87 2.81
CA THR A 157 -9.44 4.26 2.13
C THR A 157 -8.13 4.64 2.81
N GLY A 158 -7.28 3.67 3.05
CA GLY A 158 -5.97 3.86 3.68
C GLY A 158 -5.48 2.64 4.42
N ALA A 159 -4.28 2.73 4.95
CA ALA A 159 -3.73 1.70 5.82
C ALA A 159 -4.03 2.01 7.29
N TRP A 160 -4.32 0.96 8.02
CA TRP A 160 -4.73 0.99 9.41
C TRP A 160 -3.91 -0.04 10.20
N TYR A 161 -3.47 0.33 11.39
CA TYR A 161 -2.70 -0.53 12.25
C TYR A 161 -3.01 -0.27 13.72
N ALA A 162 -2.77 -1.25 14.58
CA ALA A 162 -2.84 -1.10 16.03
C ALA A 162 -1.47 -0.66 16.57
N PRO A 163 -1.31 0.55 17.13
CA PRO A 163 0.01 1.04 17.59
C PRO A 163 0.67 0.17 18.65
N ALA A 164 -0.13 -0.54 19.45
CA ALA A 164 0.35 -1.46 20.50
C ALA A 164 0.73 -2.85 19.95
N GLU A 165 0.48 -3.12 18.67
CA GLU A 165 0.65 -4.44 18.05
C GLU A 165 1.39 -4.29 16.74
N SER A 166 2.69 -4.13 16.81
CA SER A 166 3.53 -3.95 15.62
C SER A 166 3.55 -5.20 14.74
N GLY A 167 3.71 -4.99 13.44
CA GLY A 167 3.99 -6.05 12.47
C GLY A 167 2.78 -6.54 11.67
N TRP A 168 1.55 -6.19 12.02
CA TRP A 168 0.35 -6.50 11.24
C TRP A 168 -0.50 -5.25 10.97
N GLY A 169 -1.41 -5.34 10.03
CA GLY A 169 -2.29 -4.24 9.69
C GLY A 169 -3.28 -4.60 8.60
N GLN A 170 -4.05 -3.61 8.20
CA GLN A 170 -5.00 -3.76 7.11
C GLN A 170 -5.00 -2.53 6.20
N VAL A 171 -5.32 -2.76 4.95
CA VAL A 171 -5.60 -1.69 4.00
C VAL A 171 -7.06 -1.80 3.57
N LEU A 172 -7.78 -0.69 3.75
CA LEU A 172 -9.14 -0.52 3.25
C LEU A 172 -9.08 0.24 1.93
N SER A 173 -9.87 -0.21 0.96
CA SER A 173 -10.13 0.52 -0.28
C SER A 173 -11.64 0.61 -0.46
N GLN A 174 -12.16 1.82 -0.51
CA GLN A 174 -13.58 2.07 -0.70
C GLN A 174 -13.86 2.59 -2.10
N PHE A 175 -14.90 2.09 -2.72
CA PHE A 175 -15.33 2.48 -4.06
C PHE A 175 -16.87 2.46 -4.17
N PRO A 176 -17.44 3.18 -5.16
CA PRO A 176 -18.87 3.12 -5.42
C PRO A 176 -19.30 1.70 -5.75
N GLY A 177 -20.38 1.26 -5.10
CA GLY A 177 -21.08 0.02 -5.40
C GLY A 177 -22.39 0.29 -6.13
N ASP A 178 -23.14 -0.77 -6.41
CA ASP A 178 -24.43 -0.68 -7.07
C ASP A 178 -25.46 0.05 -6.20
N GLY A 179 -26.38 0.78 -6.84
CA GLY A 179 -27.50 1.44 -6.17
C GLY A 179 -27.13 2.58 -5.22
N GLY A 180 -25.93 3.18 -5.38
CA GLY A 180 -25.45 4.27 -4.51
C GLY A 180 -24.86 3.80 -3.16
N ALA A 181 -24.79 2.50 -2.91
CA ALA A 181 -24.02 1.93 -1.83
C ALA A 181 -22.52 2.10 -2.10
N SER A 182 -21.68 1.98 -1.06
CA SER A 182 -20.25 1.83 -1.26
C SER A 182 -19.84 0.38 -0.97
N THR A 183 -18.73 -0.04 -1.57
CA THR A 183 -18.12 -1.34 -1.28
C THR A 183 -16.78 -1.10 -0.62
N THR A 184 -16.49 -1.86 0.43
CA THR A 184 -15.21 -1.83 1.11
C THR A 184 -14.46 -3.13 0.81
N PHE A 185 -13.27 -2.98 0.30
CA PHE A 185 -12.32 -4.04 0.04
C PHE A 185 -11.22 -3.95 1.10
N VAL A 186 -10.96 -5.04 1.80
CA VAL A 186 -10.00 -5.08 2.90
C VAL A 186 -8.95 -6.14 2.64
N VAL A 187 -7.69 -5.75 2.67
CA VAL A 187 -6.56 -6.69 2.72
C VAL A 187 -5.99 -6.67 4.13
N HIS A 188 -6.03 -7.80 4.82
CA HIS A 188 -5.32 -7.99 6.07
C HIS A 188 -3.94 -8.58 5.82
N TYR A 189 -2.93 -7.96 6.41
CA TYR A 189 -1.55 -8.40 6.44
C TYR A 189 -1.25 -8.95 7.82
N LEU A 190 -0.98 -10.22 7.91
CA LEU A 190 -0.83 -10.96 9.17
C LEU A 190 0.29 -12.01 9.07
N TYR A 191 0.48 -12.79 10.12
CA TYR A 191 1.43 -13.89 10.15
C TYR A 191 0.74 -15.19 10.53
N ASP A 192 1.24 -16.31 10.00
CA ASP A 192 0.80 -17.63 10.44
C ASP A 192 1.46 -18.06 11.77
N ALA A 193 1.13 -19.25 12.24
CA ALA A 193 1.61 -19.79 13.50
C ALA A 193 3.14 -19.99 13.59
N VAL A 194 3.82 -20.03 12.42
CA VAL A 194 5.29 -20.12 12.37
C VAL A 194 5.95 -18.75 12.09
N GLY A 195 5.15 -17.68 12.07
CA GLY A 195 5.64 -16.31 11.89
C GLY A 195 5.85 -15.89 10.45
N GLU A 196 5.41 -16.67 9.46
CA GLU A 196 5.53 -16.30 8.06
C GLU A 196 4.41 -15.34 7.63
N PRO A 197 4.71 -14.37 6.77
CA PRO A 197 3.74 -13.39 6.32
C PRO A 197 2.63 -14.03 5.49
N ARG A 198 1.38 -13.68 5.80
CA ARG A 198 0.16 -14.11 5.11
C ARG A 198 -0.74 -12.91 4.86
N TRP A 199 -1.60 -13.02 3.88
CA TRP A 199 -2.67 -12.06 3.67
C TRP A 199 -4.00 -12.77 3.46
N VAL A 200 -5.06 -12.08 3.85
CA VAL A 200 -6.44 -12.47 3.57
C VAL A 200 -7.21 -11.26 3.05
N LEU A 201 -8.24 -11.54 2.30
CA LEU A 201 -9.03 -10.55 1.59
C LEU A 201 -10.49 -10.69 1.98
N ALA A 202 -11.13 -9.55 2.25
CA ALA A 202 -12.57 -9.46 2.46
C ALA A 202 -13.17 -8.36 1.59
N VAL A 203 -14.40 -8.55 1.16
CA VAL A 203 -15.18 -7.58 0.38
C VAL A 203 -16.56 -7.48 1.01
N GLU A 204 -16.97 -6.27 1.39
CA GLU A 204 -18.25 -6.01 2.05
C GLU A 204 -18.95 -4.80 1.44
N PRO A 205 -20.28 -4.87 1.22
CA PRO A 205 -21.09 -3.68 0.94
C PRO A 205 -21.12 -2.77 2.17
N THR A 206 -20.78 -1.50 2.02
CA THR A 206 -20.64 -0.57 3.16
C THR A 206 -21.98 -0.13 3.77
N ALA A 207 -23.11 -0.41 3.12
CA ALA A 207 -24.42 -0.10 3.68
C ALA A 207 -24.71 -0.78 5.03
N SER A 208 -24.01 -1.88 5.35
CA SER A 208 -24.12 -2.57 6.62
C SER A 208 -23.31 -1.94 7.76
N LEU A 209 -22.36 -1.05 7.45
CA LEU A 209 -21.49 -0.40 8.46
C LEU A 209 -22.08 0.92 8.99
N ALA A 210 -23.18 1.39 8.43
CA ALA A 210 -23.84 2.64 8.86
C ALA A 210 -24.64 2.49 10.16
N ASN A 211 -24.87 1.27 10.64
CA ASN A 211 -25.72 0.95 11.78
C ASN A 211 -24.98 0.23 12.93
N GLY A 212 -23.65 0.29 12.96
CA GLY A 212 -22.85 -0.26 14.04
C GLY A 212 -22.20 0.81 14.92
#